data_a4c13e915701e14fdea6393d9a9df8d2
#
_entry.id   a4c13e915701e14fdea6393d9a9df8d2
#
_cell.length_a   1.000
_cell.length_b   1.000
_cell.length_c   1.000
_cell.angle_alpha   90.00
_cell.angle_beta   90.00
_cell.angle_gamma   90.00
#
_symmetry.space_group_name_H-M   'P 1'
#
loop_
_entity.id
_entity.type
_entity.pdbx_description
1 polymer ?
#
loop_
_entity_poly.entity_id
_entity_poly.type
_entity_poly.pdbx_seq_one_letter_code
_entity_poly.pdbx_strand_id
1 'polypeptide(L)'
;MSIENFASAQWKGSLKEGGGTLSTRSGVLKDTPYDFRRRFEGAEGTNPEEMIGAAHAGCFTMALSLVLGEAGYTADNLDTKAKVTLDPDSLSVTAVHLTTVGRVPGADQAAFEEAANGAKENCPISKLLKAEITLEATLEG
;
A
#
# COMPACT_ATOMS: atom_id res chain seq x y z
N MET A 1 -21.23 -12.31 4.02
CA MET A 1 -21.28 -11.81 2.65
C MET A 1 -19.88 -11.40 2.19
N SER A 2 -19.47 -11.91 1.06
CA SER A 2 -18.13 -11.60 0.51
C SER A 2 -18.21 -10.50 -0.53
N ILE A 3 -17.12 -9.75 -0.63
CA ILE A 3 -16.96 -8.73 -1.65
C ILE A 3 -15.83 -9.20 -2.58
N GLU A 4 -16.09 -9.19 -3.89
CA GLU A 4 -15.14 -9.70 -4.88
C GLU A 4 -14.65 -8.58 -5.78
N ASN A 5 -13.37 -8.64 -6.11
CA ASN A 5 -12.74 -7.70 -7.03
C ASN A 5 -11.94 -8.48 -8.07
N PHE A 6 -11.74 -7.88 -9.24
CA PHE A 6 -11.14 -8.59 -10.38
C PHE A 6 -10.04 -7.77 -11.02
N ALA A 7 -9.00 -8.47 -11.41
CA ALA A 7 -7.90 -7.90 -12.17
C ALA A 7 -7.35 -9.00 -13.08
N SER A 8 -6.59 -8.62 -14.09
CA SER A 8 -6.02 -9.57 -15.03
C SER A 8 -4.65 -9.13 -15.49
N ALA A 9 -3.88 -10.08 -16.02
CA ALA A 9 -2.58 -9.82 -16.59
C ALA A 9 -2.36 -10.69 -17.82
N GLN A 10 -1.59 -10.17 -18.77
CA GLN A 10 -1.16 -10.90 -19.95
C GLN A 10 0.36 -10.76 -20.07
N TRP A 11 1.00 -11.79 -20.55
CA TRP A 11 2.45 -11.77 -20.79
C TRP A 11 2.76 -12.43 -22.12
N LYS A 12 3.72 -11.87 -22.86
CA LYS A 12 4.19 -12.44 -24.13
C LYS A 12 5.73 -12.41 -24.12
N GLY A 13 6.33 -13.54 -24.48
CA GLY A 13 7.76 -13.63 -24.65
C GLY A 13 8.50 -14.09 -23.40
N SER A 14 9.83 -13.97 -23.47
CA SER A 14 10.69 -14.38 -22.38
C SER A 14 10.63 -13.38 -21.22
N LEU A 15 11.19 -13.77 -20.07
CA LEU A 15 11.19 -12.91 -18.91
C LEU A 15 11.87 -11.57 -19.18
N LYS A 16 13.05 -11.59 -19.78
CA LYS A 16 13.83 -10.37 -19.96
C LYS A 16 13.49 -9.57 -21.21
N GLU A 17 13.08 -10.23 -22.27
CA GLU A 17 12.81 -9.58 -23.55
C GLU A 17 11.32 -9.41 -23.84
N GLY A 18 10.48 -10.12 -23.13
CA GLY A 18 9.06 -10.03 -23.29
C GLY A 18 8.45 -8.83 -22.58
N GLY A 19 7.14 -8.83 -22.52
CA GLY A 19 6.41 -7.78 -21.82
C GLY A 19 4.97 -8.18 -21.61
N GLY A 20 4.31 -7.49 -20.73
CA GLY A 20 2.93 -7.78 -20.41
C GLY A 20 2.11 -6.53 -20.17
N THR A 21 0.86 -6.76 -19.84
CA THR A 21 -0.08 -5.70 -19.49
C THR A 21 -0.88 -6.11 -18.27
N LEU A 22 -1.33 -5.12 -17.54
CA LEU A 22 -2.17 -5.27 -16.36
C LEU A 22 -3.46 -4.50 -16.56
N SER A 23 -4.56 -5.09 -16.13
CA SER A 23 -5.86 -4.42 -16.21
C SER A 23 -6.67 -4.71 -14.96
N THR A 24 -7.50 -3.75 -14.57
CA THR A 24 -8.43 -3.91 -13.46
C THR A 24 -9.86 -3.73 -13.94
N ARG A 25 -10.79 -4.32 -13.20
CA ARG A 25 -12.21 -4.19 -13.54
C ARG A 25 -12.66 -2.73 -13.62
N SER A 26 -12.13 -1.88 -12.73
CA SER A 26 -12.50 -0.47 -12.71
C SER A 26 -11.95 0.32 -13.90
N GLY A 27 -10.94 -0.23 -14.59
CA GLY A 27 -10.25 0.48 -15.66
C GLY A 27 -9.19 1.46 -15.18
N VAL A 28 -8.92 1.51 -13.87
CA VAL A 28 -7.85 2.38 -13.35
C VAL A 28 -6.49 1.94 -13.90
N LEU A 29 -6.34 0.64 -14.13
CA LEU A 29 -5.29 0.09 -14.99
C LEU A 29 -6.00 -0.50 -16.19
N LYS A 30 -5.55 -0.16 -17.38
CA LYS A 30 -6.14 -0.67 -18.62
C LYS A 30 -5.03 -0.94 -19.62
N ASP A 31 -4.75 -2.22 -19.84
CA ASP A 31 -3.65 -2.66 -20.70
C ASP A 31 -2.35 -1.91 -20.34
N THR A 32 -2.11 -1.73 -19.06
CA THR A 32 -0.98 -0.97 -18.56
C THR A 32 0.29 -1.80 -18.65
N PRO A 33 1.32 -1.32 -19.37
CA PRO A 33 2.54 -2.12 -19.56
C PRO A 33 3.31 -2.40 -18.29
N TYR A 34 3.85 -3.61 -18.20
CA TYR A 34 4.83 -3.94 -17.18
C TYR A 34 5.82 -4.94 -17.77
N ASP A 35 7.05 -4.96 -17.23
CA ASP A 35 8.09 -5.84 -17.73
C ASP A 35 9.22 -6.00 -16.71
N PHE A 36 10.24 -6.77 -17.07
CA PHE A 36 11.39 -7.03 -16.21
C PHE A 36 12.10 -5.74 -15.78
N ARG A 37 12.32 -4.82 -16.72
CA ARG A 37 13.06 -3.59 -16.42
C ARG A 37 12.30 -2.67 -15.47
N ARG A 38 10.99 -2.58 -15.64
CA ARG A 38 10.14 -1.78 -14.76
C ARG A 38 10.05 -2.35 -13.35
N ARG A 39 10.20 -3.65 -13.23
CA ARG A 39 10.13 -4.30 -11.92
C ARG A 39 11.48 -4.36 -11.20
N PHE A 40 12.53 -4.71 -11.91
CA PHE A 40 13.83 -5.02 -11.32
C PHE A 40 14.93 -4.00 -11.61
N GLU A 41 14.76 -3.13 -12.58
CA GLU A 41 15.82 -2.19 -13.01
C GLU A 41 15.40 -0.72 -12.91
N GLY A 42 14.28 -0.44 -12.28
CA GLY A 42 13.85 0.94 -12.04
C GLY A 42 13.42 1.71 -13.27
N ALA A 43 13.11 1.04 -14.37
CA ALA A 43 12.61 1.73 -15.56
C ALA A 43 11.25 2.38 -15.27
N GLU A 44 10.96 3.48 -15.97
CA GLU A 44 9.73 4.23 -15.77
C GLU A 44 8.50 3.40 -16.10
N GLY A 45 7.50 3.44 -15.23
CA GLY A 45 6.26 2.68 -15.36
C GLY A 45 5.90 1.99 -14.07
N THR A 46 4.87 1.17 -14.11
CA THR A 46 4.38 0.49 -12.91
C THR A 46 4.94 -0.94 -12.78
N ASN A 47 4.76 -1.51 -11.60
CA ASN A 47 5.15 -2.87 -11.28
C ASN A 47 4.25 -3.39 -10.14
N PRO A 48 4.25 -4.70 -9.88
CA PRO A 48 3.39 -5.26 -8.83
C PRO A 48 3.64 -4.71 -7.43
N GLU A 49 4.90 -4.43 -7.07
CA GLU A 49 5.24 -3.93 -5.75
C GLU A 49 4.72 -2.50 -5.52
N GLU A 50 4.77 -1.67 -6.55
CA GLU A 50 4.18 -0.33 -6.47
C GLU A 50 2.68 -0.40 -6.22
N MET A 51 2.00 -1.34 -6.85
CA MET A 51 0.57 -1.52 -6.66
C MET A 51 0.23 -2.06 -5.28
N ILE A 52 1.07 -2.95 -4.74
CA ILE A 52 0.94 -3.41 -3.36
C ILE A 52 1.07 -2.20 -2.42
N GLY A 53 2.04 -1.32 -2.68
CA GLY A 53 2.22 -0.10 -1.91
C GLY A 53 1.00 0.79 -1.92
N ALA A 54 0.43 1.02 -3.09
CA ALA A 54 -0.78 1.85 -3.20
C ALA A 54 -1.96 1.21 -2.46
N ALA A 55 -2.13 -0.09 -2.60
CA ALA A 55 -3.18 -0.83 -1.92
C ALA A 55 -3.01 -0.75 -0.40
N HIS A 56 -1.78 -0.95 0.08
CA HIS A 56 -1.48 -0.95 1.51
C HIS A 56 -1.65 0.45 2.11
N ALA A 57 -1.11 1.48 1.43
CA ALA A 57 -1.27 2.85 1.88
C ALA A 57 -2.75 3.25 1.95
N GLY A 58 -3.53 2.89 0.93
CA GLY A 58 -4.95 3.19 0.91
C GLY A 58 -5.73 2.49 2.00
N CYS A 59 -5.50 1.20 2.17
CA CYS A 59 -6.16 0.40 3.19
C CYS A 59 -5.82 0.90 4.60
N PHE A 60 -4.53 1.11 4.85
CA PHE A 60 -4.07 1.62 6.16
C PHE A 60 -4.68 2.99 6.48
N THR A 61 -4.67 3.91 5.51
CA THR A 61 -5.15 5.27 5.74
C THR A 61 -6.65 5.29 6.05
N MET A 62 -7.41 4.49 5.32
CA MET A 62 -8.84 4.37 5.61
C MET A 62 -9.08 3.73 6.99
N ALA A 63 -8.32 2.69 7.34
CA ALA A 63 -8.41 2.06 8.65
C ALA A 63 -8.06 3.05 9.76
N LEU A 64 -7.04 3.89 9.54
CA LEU A 64 -6.67 4.92 10.50
C LEU A 64 -7.82 5.91 10.72
N SER A 65 -8.47 6.32 9.64
CA SER A 65 -9.65 7.18 9.74
C SER A 65 -10.75 6.53 10.60
N LEU A 66 -10.97 5.23 10.42
CA LEU A 66 -11.96 4.50 11.20
C LEU A 66 -11.59 4.48 12.69
N VAL A 67 -10.34 4.12 13.00
CA VAL A 67 -9.89 4.03 14.40
C VAL A 67 -9.95 5.39 15.09
N LEU A 68 -9.53 6.44 14.40
CA LEU A 68 -9.62 7.81 14.93
C LEU A 68 -11.09 8.17 15.20
N GLY A 69 -11.99 7.82 14.29
CA GLY A 69 -13.42 8.08 14.46
C GLY A 69 -14.00 7.38 15.68
N GLU A 70 -13.59 6.14 15.92
CA GLU A 70 -14.01 5.39 17.09
C GLU A 70 -13.50 6.00 18.39
N ALA A 71 -12.38 6.70 18.33
CA ALA A 71 -11.82 7.41 19.48
C ALA A 71 -12.37 8.85 19.63
N GLY A 72 -13.27 9.24 18.75
CA GLY A 72 -13.91 10.54 18.82
C GLY A 72 -13.24 11.65 18.04
N TYR A 73 -12.29 11.29 17.15
CA TYR A 73 -11.57 12.28 16.35
C TYR A 73 -11.95 12.21 14.89
N THR A 74 -11.90 13.34 14.22
CA THR A 74 -12.07 13.42 12.77
C THR A 74 -10.83 14.08 12.19
N ALA A 75 -10.14 13.37 11.29
CA ALA A 75 -8.95 13.92 10.67
C ALA A 75 -9.31 14.97 9.62
N ASP A 76 -8.55 16.06 9.60
CA ASP A 76 -8.62 17.00 8.50
C ASP A 76 -7.87 16.47 7.29
N ASN A 77 -6.77 15.78 7.54
CA ASN A 77 -5.97 15.19 6.49
C ASN A 77 -5.09 14.06 7.03
N LEU A 78 -4.93 13.02 6.22
CA LEU A 78 -4.02 11.91 6.49
C LEU A 78 -3.23 11.63 5.21
N ASP A 79 -1.91 11.70 5.29
CA ASP A 79 -1.04 11.38 4.17
C ASP A 79 -0.18 10.18 4.53
N THR A 80 -0.19 9.17 3.70
CA THR A 80 0.56 7.94 3.96
C THR A 80 1.40 7.56 2.75
N LYS A 81 2.64 7.16 3.02
CA LYS A 81 3.52 6.56 2.03
C LYS A 81 3.84 5.15 2.45
N ALA A 82 3.90 4.25 1.48
CA ALA A 82 4.30 2.87 1.71
C ALA A 82 5.55 2.59 0.90
N LYS A 83 6.60 2.11 1.57
CA LYS A 83 7.82 1.68 0.91
C LYS A 83 7.84 0.15 0.94
N VAL A 84 7.69 -0.47 -0.22
CA VAL A 84 7.65 -1.93 -0.36
C VAL A 84 9.02 -2.40 -0.83
N THR A 85 9.61 -3.32 -0.09
CA THR A 85 10.95 -3.83 -0.39
C THR A 85 10.85 -5.23 -0.98
N LEU A 86 11.38 -5.41 -2.17
CA LEU A 86 11.51 -6.69 -2.85
C LEU A 86 12.97 -7.10 -2.84
N ASP A 87 13.24 -8.30 -2.32
CA ASP A 87 14.56 -8.90 -2.41
C ASP A 87 14.61 -9.74 -3.69
N PRO A 88 15.40 -9.33 -4.68
CA PRO A 88 15.42 -10.06 -5.96
C PRO A 88 16.09 -11.43 -5.88
N ASP A 89 16.96 -11.66 -4.90
CA ASP A 89 17.64 -12.93 -4.75
C ASP A 89 16.69 -14.01 -4.23
N SER A 90 15.91 -13.69 -3.21
CA SER A 90 14.92 -14.63 -2.67
C SER A 90 13.57 -14.53 -3.36
N LEU A 91 13.37 -13.53 -4.21
CA LEU A 91 12.09 -13.21 -4.85
C LEU A 91 10.99 -13.05 -3.82
N SER A 92 11.30 -12.32 -2.75
CA SER A 92 10.39 -12.12 -1.63
C SER A 92 10.16 -10.63 -1.36
N VAL A 93 8.91 -10.28 -1.10
CA VAL A 93 8.59 -8.97 -0.53
C VAL A 93 8.86 -9.10 0.97
N THR A 94 9.94 -8.50 1.42
CA THR A 94 10.44 -8.70 2.78
C THR A 94 9.88 -7.71 3.79
N ALA A 95 9.55 -6.51 3.37
CA ALA A 95 9.11 -5.46 4.27
C ALA A 95 8.23 -4.44 3.60
N VAL A 96 7.33 -3.85 4.36
CA VAL A 96 6.61 -2.63 3.97
C VAL A 96 6.76 -1.64 5.12
N HIS A 97 7.29 -0.48 4.81
CA HIS A 97 7.40 0.61 5.79
C HIS A 97 6.35 1.67 5.48
N LEU A 98 5.47 1.92 6.44
CA LEU A 98 4.43 2.95 6.33
C LEU A 98 4.87 4.21 7.05
N THR A 99 4.76 5.34 6.39
CA THR A 99 5.01 6.64 6.99
C THR A 99 3.73 7.45 6.84
N THR A 100 3.13 7.85 7.96
CA THR A 100 1.90 8.62 7.92
C THR A 100 2.04 9.93 8.68
N VAL A 101 1.49 11.00 8.12
CA VAL A 101 1.44 12.31 8.74
C VAL A 101 -0.02 12.74 8.76
N GLY A 102 -0.52 13.09 9.94
CA GLY A 102 -1.92 13.43 10.11
C GLY A 102 -2.11 14.81 10.71
N ARG A 103 -3.21 15.43 10.29
CA ARG A 103 -3.73 16.63 10.93
C ARG A 103 -5.07 16.26 11.53
N VAL A 104 -5.11 16.13 12.86
CA VAL A 104 -6.27 15.60 13.59
C VAL A 104 -6.60 16.53 14.75
N PRO A 105 -7.54 17.46 14.58
CA PRO A 105 -7.89 18.39 15.65
C PRO A 105 -8.29 17.67 16.93
N GLY A 106 -7.73 18.10 18.05
CA GLY A 106 -8.03 17.56 19.38
C GLY A 106 -7.21 16.35 19.80
N ALA A 107 -6.50 15.71 18.88
CA ALA A 107 -5.66 14.56 19.20
C ALA A 107 -4.24 15.02 19.57
N ASP A 108 -3.59 14.29 20.47
CA ASP A 108 -2.18 14.49 20.73
C ASP A 108 -1.37 13.39 20.02
N GLN A 109 -0.06 13.50 20.05
CA GLN A 109 0.83 12.56 19.38
C GLN A 109 0.63 11.13 19.87
N ALA A 110 0.45 10.94 21.17
CA ALA A 110 0.26 9.61 21.74
C ALA A 110 -1.04 8.95 21.24
N ALA A 111 -2.13 9.72 21.20
CA ALA A 111 -3.41 9.22 20.69
C ALA A 111 -3.30 8.88 19.21
N PHE A 112 -2.59 9.70 18.44
CA PHE A 112 -2.39 9.45 17.03
C PHE A 112 -1.58 8.19 16.77
N GLU A 113 -0.48 8.02 17.52
CA GLU A 113 0.35 6.81 17.40
C GLU A 113 -0.41 5.55 17.77
N GLU A 114 -1.20 5.60 18.83
CA GLU A 114 -2.02 4.45 19.23
C GLU A 114 -2.99 4.07 18.13
N ALA A 115 -3.69 5.04 17.57
CA ALA A 115 -4.62 4.80 16.46
C ALA A 115 -3.91 4.25 15.24
N ALA A 116 -2.74 4.80 14.90
CA ALA A 116 -1.96 4.37 13.75
C ALA A 116 -1.44 2.94 13.91
N ASN A 117 -0.99 2.57 15.10
CA ASN A 117 -0.56 1.20 15.35
C ASN A 117 -1.71 0.21 15.26
N GLY A 118 -2.89 0.58 15.75
CA GLY A 118 -4.09 -0.24 15.60
C GLY A 118 -4.47 -0.44 14.14
N ALA A 119 -4.41 0.62 13.36
CA ALA A 119 -4.70 0.55 11.92
C ALA A 119 -3.67 -0.33 11.19
N LYS A 120 -2.39 -0.22 11.55
CA LYS A 120 -1.33 -1.04 10.97
C LYS A 120 -1.60 -2.53 11.17
N GLU A 121 -2.02 -2.90 12.37
CA GLU A 121 -2.25 -4.30 12.70
C GLU A 121 -3.54 -4.87 12.11
N ASN A 122 -4.56 -4.04 11.96
CA ASN A 122 -5.90 -4.51 11.64
C ASN A 122 -6.34 -4.26 10.19
N CYS A 123 -5.61 -3.48 9.42
CA CYS A 123 -5.96 -3.25 8.03
C CYS A 123 -5.86 -4.58 7.25
N PRO A 124 -6.87 -4.91 6.43
CA PRO A 124 -6.88 -6.19 5.71
C PRO A 124 -5.63 -6.48 4.88
N ILE A 125 -5.01 -5.46 4.29
CA ILE A 125 -3.80 -5.67 3.50
C ILE A 125 -2.61 -6.00 4.40
N SER A 126 -2.50 -5.37 5.57
CA SER A 126 -1.46 -5.75 6.55
C SER A 126 -1.60 -7.20 6.96
N LYS A 127 -2.82 -7.66 7.17
CA LYS A 127 -3.07 -9.06 7.55
C LYS A 127 -2.78 -10.03 6.42
N LEU A 128 -2.96 -9.61 5.18
CA LEU A 128 -2.70 -10.42 4.00
C LEU A 128 -1.21 -10.66 3.79
N LEU A 129 -0.39 -9.63 4.01
CA LEU A 129 1.02 -9.65 3.68
C LEU A 129 1.83 -10.41 4.73
N LYS A 130 2.77 -11.22 4.25
CA LYS A 130 3.67 -11.99 5.11
C LYS A 130 4.94 -11.20 5.44
N ALA A 131 5.08 -10.02 4.86
CA ALA A 131 6.23 -9.14 5.06
C ALA A 131 6.22 -8.50 6.44
N GLU A 132 7.40 -8.06 6.90
CA GLU A 132 7.50 -7.25 8.09
C GLU A 132 6.92 -5.87 7.82
N ILE A 133 6.01 -5.42 8.68
CA ILE A 133 5.38 -4.11 8.51
C ILE A 133 5.80 -3.20 9.64
N THR A 134 6.41 -2.09 9.29
CA THR A 134 6.86 -1.07 10.24
C THR A 134 6.11 0.23 10.00
N LEU A 135 6.10 1.10 10.99
CA LEU A 135 5.31 2.32 10.96
C LEU A 135 6.03 3.48 11.60
N GLU A 136 5.93 4.63 10.98
CA GLU A 136 6.31 5.91 11.55
C GLU A 136 5.11 6.83 11.43
N ALA A 137 4.56 7.26 12.56
CA ALA A 137 3.35 8.10 12.59
C ALA A 137 3.68 9.43 13.23
N THR A 138 3.36 10.53 12.55
CA THR A 138 3.62 11.89 13.02
C THR A 138 2.36 12.71 12.96
N LEU A 139 2.01 13.31 14.09
CA LEU A 139 0.90 14.25 14.14
C LEU A 139 1.44 15.64 13.81
N GLU A 140 0.83 16.28 12.81
CA GLU A 140 1.16 17.62 12.39
C GLU A 140 0.27 18.59 13.14
N GLY A 141 0.86 19.57 13.71
CA GLY A 141 0.04 20.45 14.34
C GLY A 141 0.19 21.45 15.13
#